data_83f91c3363c6959bb2e9c00051fb50af
#
_entry.id   83f91c3363c6959bb2e9c00051fb50af
#
_cell.length_a   1.000
_cell.length_b   1.000
_cell.length_c   1.000
_cell.angle_alpha   90.00
_cell.angle_beta   90.00
_cell.angle_gamma   90.00
#
_symmetry.space_group_name_H-M   'P 1'
#
loop_
_entity.id
_entity.type
_entity.pdbx_description
1 polymer ?
#
loop_
_entity_poly.entity_id
_entity_poly.type
_entity_poly.pdbx_seq_one_letter_code
_entity_poly.pdbx_strand_id
1 'polypeptide(L)'
;QVPGANFLISQPIQQRVDELISGVRAEVTVKLFGHDLEELRRTGNEIAGVLGTIRGVKDLKVEQLFGQPCITIDIDRGKIARHGINVSDVREVIATAIGGEAATRVYEENRRFNLVVRFPEQYRNSIETIGNIRLTDGSGAFIPLSDLGVIRMHEGPGRINRDHLQRYLPVSFNTHGRDIGGIVAEAQQRMAKEVRLPDGFHVVWGGSFENMERALGLIKIIVPITIVVIFLLLLSSFSSMKQAALIVLNLPFALIGGVVALWVTGEYLSVPASVGFINLFGVAVLNGIVLVSYMNSLRL
;
A
#
# COMPACT_ATOMS: atom_id res chain seq x y z
N GLN A 1 -16.19 -9.90 20.97
CA GLN A 1 -15.86 -10.19 19.57
C GLN A 1 -17.15 -10.13 18.78
N VAL A 2 -17.22 -9.25 17.79
CA VAL A 2 -18.36 -9.19 16.86
C VAL A 2 -18.03 -10.14 15.72
N PRO A 3 -18.83 -11.18 15.45
CA PRO A 3 -18.57 -12.12 14.37
C PRO A 3 -18.53 -11.38 13.02
N GLY A 4 -17.50 -11.62 12.21
CA GLY A 4 -17.34 -11.01 10.88
C GLY A 4 -16.71 -9.61 10.86
N ALA A 5 -16.31 -9.04 12.00
CA ALA A 5 -15.62 -7.76 12.04
C ALA A 5 -14.10 -7.95 12.30
N ASN A 6 -13.28 -7.45 11.38
CA ASN A 6 -11.83 -7.37 11.56
C ASN A 6 -11.50 -6.03 12.21
N PHE A 7 -11.00 -6.07 13.46
CA PHE A 7 -10.56 -4.87 14.18
C PHE A 7 -9.05 -4.71 14.04
N LEU A 8 -8.62 -3.55 13.56
CA LEU A 8 -7.23 -3.11 13.60
C LEU A 8 -7.10 -2.03 14.66
N ILE A 9 -6.31 -2.32 15.71
CA ILE A 9 -6.00 -1.36 16.78
C ILE A 9 -4.63 -0.77 16.48
N SER A 10 -4.59 0.53 16.17
CA SER A 10 -3.33 1.23 15.88
C SER A 10 -3.39 2.69 16.34
N GLN A 11 -2.24 3.34 16.44
CA GLN A 11 -2.17 4.76 16.73
C GLN A 11 -2.64 5.58 15.51
N PRO A 12 -3.60 6.54 15.69
CA PRO A 12 -4.12 7.34 14.58
C PRO A 12 -3.04 8.13 13.83
N ILE A 13 -2.02 8.63 14.54
CA ILE A 13 -0.91 9.40 13.94
C ILE A 13 -0.02 8.48 13.10
N GLN A 14 0.32 7.31 13.60
CA GLN A 14 1.12 6.32 12.88
C GLN A 14 0.43 5.87 11.60
N GLN A 15 -0.88 5.57 11.66
CA GLN A 15 -1.66 5.23 10.48
C GLN A 15 -1.65 6.33 9.42
N ARG A 16 -1.76 7.59 9.83
CA ARG A 16 -1.71 8.73 8.91
C ARG A 16 -0.34 8.89 8.26
N VAL A 17 0.74 8.70 9.03
CA VAL A 17 2.11 8.77 8.53
C VAL A 17 2.36 7.63 7.54
N ASP A 18 1.99 6.41 7.89
CA ASP A 18 2.15 5.25 7.01
C ASP A 18 1.34 5.38 5.73
N GLU A 19 0.09 5.88 5.81
CA GLU A 19 -0.77 6.12 4.65
C GLU A 19 -0.20 7.20 3.72
N LEU A 20 0.38 8.27 4.28
CA LEU A 20 0.99 9.38 3.52
C LEU A 20 2.32 8.99 2.87
N ILE A 21 3.13 8.19 3.55
CA ILE A 21 4.48 7.83 3.10
C ILE A 21 4.46 6.62 2.16
N SER A 22 3.71 5.58 2.51
CA SER A 22 3.70 4.31 1.77
C SER A 22 2.42 4.03 0.98
N GLY A 23 1.38 4.85 1.15
CA GLY A 23 0.07 4.66 0.53
C GLY A 23 -0.71 3.46 1.10
N VAL A 24 -0.17 2.75 2.10
CA VAL A 24 -0.76 1.55 2.71
C VAL A 24 -0.60 1.61 4.23
N ARG A 25 -1.61 1.15 4.95
CA ARG A 25 -1.67 1.16 6.42
C ARG A 25 -1.02 -0.08 7.05
N ALA A 26 0.17 -0.48 6.61
CA ALA A 26 0.88 -1.64 7.13
C ALA A 26 2.39 -1.46 6.99
N GLU A 27 3.15 -2.12 7.87
CA GLU A 27 4.61 -2.08 7.83
C GLU A 27 5.16 -2.73 6.57
N VAL A 28 4.56 -3.84 6.14
CA VAL A 28 4.94 -4.54 4.92
C VAL A 28 3.71 -4.80 4.07
N THR A 29 3.83 -4.53 2.78
CA THR A 29 2.79 -4.81 1.79
C THR A 29 3.39 -5.51 0.60
N VAL A 30 2.81 -6.65 0.25
CA VAL A 30 3.11 -7.40 -0.96
C VAL A 30 2.08 -7.00 -2.01
N LYS A 31 2.47 -6.21 -2.99
CA LYS A 31 1.64 -5.83 -4.14
C LYS A 31 1.73 -6.92 -5.20
N LEU A 32 0.70 -7.73 -5.34
CA LEU A 32 0.60 -8.73 -6.41
C LEU A 32 -0.05 -8.09 -7.63
N PHE A 33 0.70 -7.92 -8.70
CA PHE A 33 0.22 -7.39 -9.97
C PHE A 33 -0.27 -8.49 -10.90
N GLY A 34 -1.37 -8.24 -11.61
CA GLY A 34 -1.94 -9.17 -12.57
C GLY A 34 -3.14 -8.58 -13.31
N HIS A 35 -3.51 -9.21 -14.40
CA HIS A 35 -4.58 -8.74 -15.28
C HIS A 35 -5.95 -9.34 -14.94
N ASP A 36 -6.00 -10.54 -14.37
CA ASP A 36 -7.22 -11.24 -14.00
C ASP A 36 -7.50 -11.12 -12.50
N LEU A 37 -8.72 -10.74 -12.13
CA LEU A 37 -9.10 -10.49 -10.73
C LEU A 37 -9.30 -11.78 -9.93
N GLU A 38 -9.79 -12.85 -10.56
CA GLU A 38 -9.96 -14.14 -9.89
C GLU A 38 -8.61 -14.81 -9.60
N GLU A 39 -7.70 -14.75 -10.58
CA GLU A 39 -6.33 -15.22 -10.39
C GLU A 39 -5.59 -14.39 -9.34
N LEU A 40 -5.78 -13.04 -9.32
CA LEU A 40 -5.24 -12.18 -8.25
C LEU A 40 -5.73 -12.62 -6.88
N ARG A 41 -7.04 -12.91 -6.73
CA ARG A 41 -7.64 -13.36 -5.49
C ARG A 41 -7.07 -14.71 -5.05
N ARG A 42 -7.01 -15.68 -5.98
CA ARG A 42 -6.48 -17.03 -5.71
C ARG A 42 -5.02 -16.97 -5.27
N THR A 43 -4.18 -16.35 -6.08
CA THR A 43 -2.74 -16.22 -5.80
C THR A 43 -2.48 -15.38 -4.55
N GLY A 44 -3.25 -14.31 -4.32
CA GLY A 44 -3.16 -13.51 -3.12
C GLY A 44 -3.47 -14.29 -1.84
N ASN A 45 -4.45 -15.20 -1.88
CA ASN A 45 -4.75 -16.10 -0.76
C ASN A 45 -3.66 -17.16 -0.57
N GLU A 46 -3.06 -17.68 -1.64
CA GLU A 46 -1.89 -18.58 -1.55
C GLU A 46 -0.70 -17.86 -0.89
N ILE A 47 -0.40 -16.64 -1.32
CA ILE A 47 0.62 -15.79 -0.69
C ILE A 47 0.33 -15.59 0.79
N ALA A 48 -0.91 -15.24 1.14
CA ALA A 48 -1.30 -15.06 2.54
C ALA A 48 -1.16 -16.36 3.35
N GLY A 49 -1.48 -17.51 2.77
CA GLY A 49 -1.25 -18.82 3.38
C GLY A 49 0.21 -19.03 3.76
N VAL A 50 1.13 -18.74 2.84
CA VAL A 50 2.58 -18.86 3.09
C VAL A 50 3.05 -17.85 4.13
N LEU A 51 2.67 -16.57 3.99
CA LEU A 51 3.07 -15.51 4.92
C LEU A 51 2.56 -15.75 6.35
N GLY A 52 1.34 -16.27 6.50
CA GLY A 52 0.74 -16.57 7.80
C GLY A 52 1.48 -17.63 8.62
N THR A 53 2.32 -18.46 7.98
CA THR A 53 3.14 -19.48 8.67
C THR A 53 4.49 -18.92 9.15
N ILE A 54 4.85 -17.70 8.77
CA ILE A 54 6.13 -17.09 9.13
C ILE A 54 6.04 -16.51 10.55
N ARG A 55 6.97 -16.91 11.41
CA ARG A 55 7.03 -16.40 12.78
C ARG A 55 7.35 -14.91 12.78
N GLY A 56 6.50 -14.14 13.42
CA GLY A 56 6.64 -12.69 13.52
C GLY A 56 5.71 -11.90 12.60
N VAL A 57 5.01 -12.55 11.68
CA VAL A 57 3.93 -11.94 10.89
C VAL A 57 2.68 -11.82 11.77
N LYS A 58 2.12 -10.61 11.82
CA LYS A 58 0.86 -10.30 12.50
C LYS A 58 -0.06 -9.46 11.61
N ASP A 59 -1.34 -9.44 11.97
CA ASP A 59 -2.36 -8.63 11.29
C ASP A 59 -2.37 -8.82 9.77
N LEU A 60 -2.11 -10.05 9.33
CA LEU A 60 -2.09 -10.40 7.92
C LEU A 60 -3.46 -10.18 7.31
N LYS A 61 -3.51 -9.38 6.27
CA LYS A 61 -4.74 -9.01 5.58
C LYS A 61 -4.54 -9.06 4.07
N VAL A 62 -5.40 -9.81 3.40
CA VAL A 62 -5.60 -9.71 1.96
C VAL A 62 -6.71 -8.69 1.71
N GLU A 63 -6.48 -7.71 0.86
CA GLU A 63 -7.55 -6.76 0.52
C GLU A 63 -8.67 -7.47 -0.23
N GLN A 64 -9.91 -7.17 0.16
CA GLN A 64 -11.07 -7.84 -0.39
C GLN A 64 -11.38 -7.27 -1.78
N LEU A 65 -11.10 -8.05 -2.83
CA LEU A 65 -11.43 -7.68 -4.21
C LEU A 65 -12.92 -7.82 -4.51
N PHE A 66 -13.54 -8.89 -4.01
CA PHE A 66 -14.94 -9.23 -4.24
C PHE A 66 -15.74 -9.11 -2.95
N GLY A 67 -17.06 -9.15 -3.06
CA GLY A 67 -17.97 -9.16 -1.91
C GLY A 67 -18.94 -7.98 -1.90
N GLN A 68 -18.96 -7.15 -2.94
CA GLN A 68 -20.07 -6.21 -3.12
C GLN A 68 -21.14 -6.84 -4.04
N PRO A 69 -22.40 -6.90 -3.59
CA PRO A 69 -23.47 -7.34 -4.48
C PRO A 69 -23.62 -6.36 -5.64
N CYS A 70 -23.40 -6.85 -6.84
CA CYS A 70 -23.56 -6.10 -8.09
C CYS A 70 -24.70 -6.70 -8.89
N ILE A 71 -25.52 -5.83 -9.47
CA ILE A 71 -26.55 -6.22 -10.44
C ILE A 71 -26.01 -5.92 -11.83
N THR A 72 -25.91 -6.95 -12.65
CA THR A 72 -25.56 -6.82 -14.06
C THR A 72 -26.79 -7.06 -14.92
N ILE A 73 -27.01 -6.17 -15.88
CA ILE A 73 -28.09 -6.26 -16.85
C ILE A 73 -27.47 -6.49 -18.22
N ASP A 74 -27.54 -7.75 -18.69
CA ASP A 74 -27.04 -8.14 -20.00
C ASP A 74 -28.15 -7.91 -21.04
N ILE A 75 -28.02 -6.84 -21.82
CA ILE A 75 -29.01 -6.44 -22.81
C ILE A 75 -28.90 -7.32 -24.06
N ASP A 76 -30.00 -7.99 -24.44
CA ASP A 76 -30.07 -8.78 -25.65
C ASP A 76 -30.37 -7.86 -26.87
N ARG A 77 -29.33 -7.64 -27.67
CA ARG A 77 -29.41 -6.75 -28.85
C ARG A 77 -30.42 -7.23 -29.88
N GLY A 78 -30.67 -8.53 -30.02
CA GLY A 78 -31.67 -9.08 -30.91
C GLY A 78 -33.09 -8.80 -30.45
N LYS A 79 -33.32 -8.85 -29.12
CA LYS A 79 -34.63 -8.53 -28.53
C LYS A 79 -34.95 -7.04 -28.68
N ILE A 80 -34.04 -6.16 -28.31
CA ILE A 80 -34.26 -4.71 -28.39
C ILE A 80 -34.48 -4.27 -29.84
N ALA A 81 -33.73 -4.84 -30.82
CA ALA A 81 -33.89 -4.50 -32.23
C ALA A 81 -35.29 -4.87 -32.77
N ARG A 82 -35.89 -5.99 -32.31
CA ARG A 82 -37.25 -6.39 -32.69
C ARG A 82 -38.32 -5.40 -32.20
N HIS A 83 -38.05 -4.70 -31.12
CA HIS A 83 -38.94 -3.69 -30.53
C HIS A 83 -38.59 -2.26 -31.00
N GLY A 84 -37.61 -2.11 -31.90
CA GLY A 84 -37.20 -0.79 -32.37
C GLY A 84 -36.60 0.12 -31.28
N ILE A 85 -36.07 -0.48 -30.22
CA ILE A 85 -35.48 0.23 -29.07
C ILE A 85 -33.96 0.29 -29.27
N ASN A 86 -33.33 1.43 -28.96
CA ASN A 86 -31.88 1.55 -29.01
C ASN A 86 -31.26 1.13 -27.66
N VAL A 87 -30.01 0.64 -27.69
CA VAL A 87 -29.26 0.33 -26.46
C VAL A 87 -29.08 1.57 -25.58
N SER A 88 -28.93 2.76 -26.18
CA SER A 88 -28.87 4.05 -25.49
C SER A 88 -30.10 4.28 -24.60
N ASP A 89 -31.29 4.04 -25.16
CA ASP A 89 -32.53 4.30 -24.46
C ASP A 89 -32.73 3.37 -23.24
N VAL A 90 -32.35 2.09 -23.44
CA VAL A 90 -32.32 1.13 -22.31
C VAL A 90 -31.37 1.57 -21.21
N ARG A 91 -30.15 2.02 -21.57
CA ARG A 91 -29.14 2.49 -20.62
C ARG A 91 -29.60 3.76 -19.90
N GLU A 92 -30.21 4.71 -20.59
CA GLU A 92 -30.73 5.95 -20.02
C GLU A 92 -31.84 5.66 -19.00
N VAL A 93 -32.77 4.78 -19.32
CA VAL A 93 -33.84 4.37 -18.39
C VAL A 93 -33.25 3.69 -17.15
N ILE A 94 -32.27 2.77 -17.33
CA ILE A 94 -31.60 2.10 -16.20
C ILE A 94 -30.85 3.14 -15.33
N ALA A 95 -30.10 4.04 -15.95
CA ALA A 95 -29.32 5.07 -15.26
C ALA A 95 -30.26 5.99 -14.44
N THR A 96 -31.36 6.45 -15.06
CA THR A 96 -32.32 7.34 -14.42
C THR A 96 -33.12 6.62 -13.35
N ALA A 97 -33.70 5.47 -13.66
CA ALA A 97 -34.60 4.76 -12.76
C ALA A 97 -33.87 4.21 -11.51
N ILE A 98 -32.68 3.62 -11.69
CA ILE A 98 -31.93 2.95 -10.63
C ILE A 98 -30.90 3.91 -9.99
N GLY A 99 -30.04 4.50 -10.81
CA GLY A 99 -28.95 5.38 -10.36
C GLY A 99 -29.44 6.76 -9.91
N GLY A 100 -30.36 7.30 -10.65
CA GLY A 100 -30.82 8.69 -10.57
C GLY A 100 -29.96 9.60 -11.42
N GLU A 101 -30.63 10.35 -12.29
CA GLU A 101 -29.98 11.33 -13.18
C GLU A 101 -30.41 12.75 -12.80
N ALA A 102 -29.48 13.67 -12.89
CA ALA A 102 -29.73 15.07 -12.61
C ALA A 102 -30.48 15.71 -13.79
N ALA A 103 -31.81 15.86 -13.66
CA ALA A 103 -32.65 16.50 -14.67
C ALA A 103 -32.28 17.98 -14.85
N THR A 104 -31.91 18.69 -13.77
CA THR A 104 -31.44 20.08 -13.83
C THR A 104 -30.67 20.43 -12.57
N ARG A 105 -30.06 21.64 -12.57
CA ARG A 105 -29.38 22.21 -11.42
C ARG A 105 -30.15 23.44 -10.94
N VAL A 106 -30.45 23.46 -9.65
CA VAL A 106 -31.03 24.61 -8.97
C VAL A 106 -29.90 25.42 -8.35
N TYR A 107 -29.93 26.73 -8.58
CA TYR A 107 -28.95 27.65 -8.02
C TYR A 107 -29.65 28.50 -6.97
N GLU A 108 -29.13 28.46 -5.75
CA GLU A 108 -29.55 29.31 -4.63
C GLU A 108 -28.32 30.06 -4.15
N GLU A 109 -28.27 31.37 -4.45
CA GLU A 109 -27.13 32.23 -4.16
C GLU A 109 -25.80 31.61 -4.67
N ASN A 110 -24.91 31.20 -3.76
CA ASN A 110 -23.62 30.57 -4.08
C ASN A 110 -23.64 29.05 -4.04
N ARG A 111 -24.80 28.41 -3.87
CA ARG A 111 -24.95 26.96 -3.77
C ARG A 111 -25.60 26.40 -5.02
N ARG A 112 -25.17 25.19 -5.41
CA ARG A 112 -25.72 24.42 -6.52
C ARG A 112 -26.30 23.13 -5.99
N PHE A 113 -27.55 22.84 -6.34
CA PHE A 113 -28.23 21.59 -6.00
C PHE A 113 -28.62 20.88 -7.27
N ASN A 114 -28.36 19.58 -7.37
CA ASN A 114 -28.84 18.75 -8.46
C ASN A 114 -30.27 18.31 -8.15
N LEU A 115 -31.21 18.59 -9.05
CA LEU A 115 -32.53 17.98 -9.03
C LEU A 115 -32.44 16.60 -9.67
N VAL A 116 -32.44 15.56 -8.83
CA VAL A 116 -32.26 14.18 -9.28
C VAL A 116 -33.60 13.47 -9.39
N VAL A 117 -33.86 12.86 -10.55
CA VAL A 117 -35.04 12.01 -10.79
C VAL A 117 -34.62 10.56 -10.64
N ARG A 118 -35.31 9.80 -9.78
CA ARG A 118 -35.02 8.41 -9.50
C ARG A 118 -36.29 7.69 -9.03
N PHE A 119 -36.41 6.40 -9.30
CA PHE A 119 -37.49 5.60 -8.75
C PHE A 119 -37.37 5.46 -7.22
N PRO A 120 -38.50 5.41 -6.48
CA PRO A 120 -38.50 5.07 -5.07
C PRO A 120 -37.82 3.72 -4.80
N GLU A 121 -37.27 3.55 -3.60
CA GLU A 121 -36.46 2.37 -3.24
C GLU A 121 -37.20 1.04 -3.44
N GLN A 122 -38.50 1.00 -3.15
CA GLN A 122 -39.34 -0.18 -3.32
C GLN A 122 -39.39 -0.72 -4.77
N TYR A 123 -39.08 0.10 -5.79
CA TYR A 123 -39.11 -0.32 -7.18
C TYR A 123 -37.69 -0.63 -7.75
N ARG A 124 -36.65 -0.57 -6.92
CA ARG A 124 -35.25 -0.80 -7.31
C ARG A 124 -34.45 -1.65 -6.34
N ASN A 125 -35.10 -2.30 -5.36
CA ASN A 125 -34.43 -3.06 -4.29
C ASN A 125 -34.31 -4.56 -4.58
N SER A 126 -34.92 -5.07 -5.64
CA SER A 126 -34.87 -6.49 -6.03
C SER A 126 -34.73 -6.68 -7.53
N ILE A 127 -34.25 -7.87 -7.93
CA ILE A 127 -34.15 -8.23 -9.36
C ILE A 127 -35.51 -8.18 -10.05
N GLU A 128 -36.57 -8.61 -9.36
CA GLU A 128 -37.93 -8.62 -9.87
C GLU A 128 -38.45 -7.20 -10.13
N THR A 129 -38.28 -6.30 -9.16
CA THR A 129 -38.75 -4.91 -9.31
C THR A 129 -37.96 -4.16 -10.39
N ILE A 130 -36.67 -4.43 -10.53
CA ILE A 130 -35.83 -3.88 -11.61
C ILE A 130 -36.26 -4.45 -12.95
N GLY A 131 -36.57 -5.75 -13.04
CA GLY A 131 -37.06 -6.40 -14.25
C GLY A 131 -38.40 -5.85 -14.74
N ASN A 132 -39.22 -5.36 -13.82
CA ASN A 132 -40.55 -4.77 -14.11
C ASN A 132 -40.46 -3.28 -14.56
N ILE A 133 -39.28 -2.67 -14.59
CA ILE A 133 -39.12 -1.32 -15.15
C ILE A 133 -39.50 -1.36 -16.63
N ARG A 134 -40.43 -0.47 -17.01
CA ARG A 134 -41.00 -0.44 -18.37
C ARG A 134 -40.29 0.55 -19.24
N LEU A 135 -39.96 0.10 -20.43
CA LEU A 135 -39.50 0.95 -21.54
C LEU A 135 -40.60 1.09 -22.55
N THR A 136 -40.60 2.20 -23.30
CA THR A 136 -41.57 2.42 -24.41
C THR A 136 -40.89 2.07 -25.71
N ASP A 137 -41.54 1.23 -26.54
CA ASP A 137 -41.05 0.93 -27.86
C ASP A 137 -41.45 2.02 -28.88
N GLY A 138 -40.98 1.86 -30.13
CA GLY A 138 -41.30 2.79 -31.22
C GLY A 138 -42.80 2.90 -31.55
N SER A 139 -43.65 1.96 -31.10
CA SER A 139 -45.12 1.96 -31.29
C SER A 139 -45.88 2.57 -30.09
N GLY A 140 -45.19 2.87 -28.98
CA GLY A 140 -45.79 3.36 -27.74
C GLY A 140 -46.19 2.25 -26.78
N ALA A 141 -45.87 0.98 -27.06
CA ALA A 141 -46.13 -0.13 -26.14
C ALA A 141 -45.09 -0.19 -25.02
N PHE A 142 -45.53 -0.59 -23.82
CA PHE A 142 -44.65 -0.75 -22.64
C PHE A 142 -44.08 -2.16 -22.61
N ILE A 143 -42.76 -2.26 -22.57
CA ILE A 143 -42.01 -3.52 -22.53
C ILE A 143 -41.22 -3.56 -21.24
N PRO A 144 -41.32 -4.61 -20.41
CA PRO A 144 -40.52 -4.74 -19.19
C PRO A 144 -39.04 -5.02 -19.54
N LEU A 145 -38.14 -4.52 -18.69
CA LEU A 145 -36.69 -4.68 -18.88
C LEU A 145 -36.26 -6.17 -18.88
N SER A 146 -36.98 -7.04 -18.16
CA SER A 146 -36.78 -8.49 -18.15
C SER A 146 -36.90 -9.14 -19.54
N ASP A 147 -37.73 -8.57 -20.42
CA ASP A 147 -37.91 -9.09 -21.76
C ASP A 147 -36.78 -8.65 -22.69
N LEU A 148 -36.10 -7.57 -22.38
CA LEU A 148 -35.03 -6.98 -23.19
C LEU A 148 -33.63 -7.48 -22.82
N GLY A 149 -33.47 -8.18 -21.69
CA GLY A 149 -32.19 -8.68 -21.23
C GLY A 149 -32.28 -9.65 -20.06
N VAL A 150 -31.12 -10.07 -19.58
CA VAL A 150 -31.00 -10.95 -18.40
C VAL A 150 -30.41 -10.15 -17.24
N ILE A 151 -31.14 -10.14 -16.15
CA ILE A 151 -30.73 -9.46 -14.92
C ILE A 151 -30.17 -10.50 -13.94
N ARG A 152 -28.93 -10.30 -13.52
CA ARG A 152 -28.24 -11.22 -12.59
C ARG A 152 -27.63 -10.44 -11.44
N MET A 153 -27.74 -11.01 -10.26
CA MET A 153 -26.96 -10.57 -9.09
C MET A 153 -25.73 -11.46 -8.97
N HIS A 154 -24.59 -10.86 -8.82
CA HIS A 154 -23.33 -11.57 -8.53
C HIS A 154 -22.48 -10.73 -7.58
N GLU A 155 -21.51 -11.38 -6.95
CA GLU A 155 -20.49 -10.66 -6.20
C GLU A 155 -19.49 -10.01 -7.17
N GLY A 156 -19.54 -8.71 -7.24
CA GLY A 156 -18.63 -7.92 -8.06
C GLY A 156 -17.42 -7.41 -7.29
N PRO A 157 -16.42 -6.86 -8.01
CA PRO A 157 -15.28 -6.23 -7.38
C PRO A 157 -15.70 -4.94 -6.70
N GLY A 158 -15.49 -4.87 -5.37
CA GLY A 158 -15.79 -3.68 -4.58
C GLY A 158 -14.75 -2.57 -4.80
N ARG A 159 -13.49 -2.95 -4.98
CA ARG A 159 -12.38 -2.02 -5.21
C ARG A 159 -11.32 -2.68 -6.10
N ILE A 160 -10.90 -1.97 -7.12
CA ILE A 160 -9.80 -2.38 -8.01
C ILE A 160 -8.66 -1.37 -7.83
N ASN A 161 -7.59 -1.78 -7.15
CA ASN A 161 -6.40 -0.95 -7.02
C ASN A 161 -5.58 -1.00 -8.29
N ARG A 162 -5.01 0.17 -8.64
CA ARG A 162 -4.10 0.29 -9.79
C ARG A 162 -2.87 1.10 -9.39
N ASP A 163 -1.73 0.64 -9.86
CA ASP A 163 -0.47 1.34 -9.76
C ASP A 163 0.18 1.32 -11.15
N HIS A 164 0.57 2.47 -11.68
CA HIS A 164 1.05 2.63 -13.07
C HIS A 164 0.15 1.93 -14.10
N LEU A 165 -1.18 2.11 -13.99
CA LEU A 165 -2.22 1.51 -14.84
C LEU A 165 -2.39 -0.02 -14.69
N GLN A 166 -1.52 -0.73 -13.99
CA GLN A 166 -1.63 -2.16 -13.73
C GLN A 166 -2.51 -2.42 -12.50
N ARG A 167 -3.35 -3.45 -12.57
CA ARG A 167 -4.15 -3.89 -11.43
C ARG A 167 -3.26 -4.61 -10.43
N TYR A 168 -3.50 -4.38 -9.14
CA TYR A 168 -2.79 -5.12 -8.10
C TYR A 168 -3.69 -5.44 -6.92
N LEU A 169 -3.34 -6.51 -6.21
CA LEU A 169 -3.92 -6.92 -4.94
C LEU A 169 -2.87 -6.74 -3.85
N PRO A 170 -3.12 -5.87 -2.85
CA PRO A 170 -2.23 -5.76 -1.70
C PRO A 170 -2.52 -6.86 -0.68
N VAL A 171 -1.46 -7.55 -0.28
CA VAL A 171 -1.41 -8.44 0.88
C VAL A 171 -0.53 -7.76 1.92
N SER A 172 -1.12 -7.31 3.01
CA SER A 172 -0.46 -6.46 3.99
C SER A 172 -0.32 -7.17 5.33
N PHE A 173 0.78 -6.92 6.03
CA PHE A 173 0.99 -7.46 7.38
C PHE A 173 1.88 -6.52 8.21
N ASN A 174 1.80 -6.68 9.52
CA ASN A 174 2.69 -6.06 10.48
C ASN A 174 3.68 -7.08 11.03
N THR A 175 4.77 -6.60 11.61
CA THR A 175 5.80 -7.46 12.19
C THR A 175 5.80 -7.37 13.72
N HIS A 176 6.16 -8.46 14.40
CA HIS A 176 6.26 -8.47 15.84
C HIS A 176 7.35 -9.41 16.32
N GLY A 177 8.22 -8.91 17.21
CA GLY A 177 9.24 -9.71 17.88
C GLY A 177 10.41 -10.17 17.00
N ARG A 178 10.50 -9.65 15.75
CA ARG A 178 11.62 -9.86 14.83
C ARG A 178 11.82 -8.62 13.96
N ASP A 179 13.01 -8.47 13.40
CA ASP A 179 13.31 -7.40 12.45
C ASP A 179 12.53 -7.57 11.12
N ILE A 180 12.09 -6.44 10.58
CA ILE A 180 11.31 -6.40 9.33
C ILE A 180 12.12 -7.01 8.18
N GLY A 181 13.42 -6.70 8.07
CA GLY A 181 14.29 -7.18 7.00
C GLY A 181 14.41 -8.69 6.98
N GLY A 182 14.61 -9.33 8.14
CA GLY A 182 14.69 -10.79 8.25
C GLY A 182 13.37 -11.50 7.93
N ILE A 183 12.23 -10.93 8.37
CA ILE A 183 10.91 -11.46 8.02
C ILE A 183 10.67 -11.37 6.51
N VAL A 184 10.98 -10.22 5.89
CA VAL A 184 10.78 -10.05 4.43
C VAL A 184 11.71 -10.96 3.63
N ALA A 185 12.98 -11.11 4.04
CA ALA A 185 13.91 -12.02 3.37
C ALA A 185 13.42 -13.49 3.43
N GLU A 186 12.93 -13.93 4.59
CA GLU A 186 12.32 -15.27 4.74
C GLU A 186 11.07 -15.40 3.88
N ALA A 187 10.21 -14.37 3.87
CA ALA A 187 8.99 -14.35 3.07
C ALA A 187 9.29 -14.44 1.57
N GLN A 188 10.28 -13.70 1.07
CA GLN A 188 10.72 -13.76 -0.32
C GLN A 188 11.22 -15.15 -0.71
N GLN A 189 12.04 -15.77 0.14
CA GLN A 189 12.56 -17.12 -0.12
C GLN A 189 11.45 -18.19 -0.14
N ARG A 190 10.51 -18.10 0.80
CA ARG A 190 9.40 -19.05 0.87
C ARG A 190 8.42 -18.85 -0.27
N MET A 191 8.06 -17.63 -0.59
CA MET A 191 7.20 -17.32 -1.72
C MET A 191 7.80 -17.81 -3.04
N ALA A 192 9.10 -17.65 -3.26
CA ALA A 192 9.77 -18.14 -4.47
C ALA A 192 9.75 -19.67 -4.61
N LYS A 193 9.63 -20.40 -3.49
CA LYS A 193 9.60 -21.86 -3.48
C LYS A 193 8.18 -22.44 -3.49
N GLU A 194 7.27 -21.80 -2.79
CA GLU A 194 5.95 -22.36 -2.45
C GLU A 194 4.83 -21.78 -3.31
N VAL A 195 4.99 -20.55 -3.86
CA VAL A 195 3.96 -19.91 -4.68
C VAL A 195 4.38 -19.87 -6.15
N ARG A 196 3.54 -20.39 -7.02
CA ARG A 196 3.73 -20.28 -8.48
C ARG A 196 2.92 -19.10 -8.99
N LEU A 197 3.60 -18.07 -9.45
CA LEU A 197 2.96 -16.93 -10.08
C LEU A 197 2.53 -17.30 -11.51
N PRO A 198 1.27 -17.01 -11.90
CA PRO A 198 0.83 -17.17 -13.28
C PRO A 198 1.60 -16.25 -14.24
N ASP A 199 1.57 -16.56 -15.53
CA ASP A 199 2.23 -15.74 -16.55
C ASP A 199 1.70 -14.31 -16.56
N GLY A 200 2.60 -13.33 -16.58
CA GLY A 200 2.27 -11.91 -16.52
C GLY A 200 1.98 -11.38 -15.11
N PHE A 201 2.07 -12.23 -14.08
CA PHE A 201 1.96 -11.80 -12.68
C PHE A 201 3.35 -11.53 -12.11
N HIS A 202 3.45 -10.51 -11.28
CA HIS A 202 4.68 -10.20 -10.54
C HIS A 202 4.36 -9.58 -9.18
N VAL A 203 5.34 -9.63 -8.30
CA VAL A 203 5.23 -9.14 -6.93
C VAL A 203 6.19 -7.99 -6.69
N VAL A 204 5.70 -6.93 -6.05
CA VAL A 204 6.51 -5.80 -5.59
C VAL A 204 6.32 -5.65 -4.08
N TRP A 205 7.41 -5.53 -3.37
CA TRP A 205 7.42 -5.30 -1.93
C TRP A 205 7.37 -3.81 -1.64
N GLY A 206 6.46 -3.40 -0.78
CA GLY A 206 6.22 -2.00 -0.43
C GLY A 206 5.91 -1.83 1.06
N GLY A 207 5.38 -0.68 1.39
CA GLY A 207 5.12 -0.30 2.77
C GLY A 207 6.32 0.40 3.41
N SER A 208 6.37 0.44 4.73
CA SER A 208 7.50 1.03 5.48
C SER A 208 8.81 0.32 5.22
N PHE A 209 8.76 -0.96 4.81
CA PHE A 209 9.93 -1.75 4.41
C PHE A 209 10.68 -1.12 3.22
N GLU A 210 9.97 -0.68 2.18
CA GLU A 210 10.58 -0.04 1.00
C GLU A 210 11.35 1.22 1.40
N ASN A 211 10.76 2.05 2.26
CA ASN A 211 11.40 3.26 2.75
C ASN A 211 12.64 2.94 3.61
N MET A 212 12.56 1.91 4.44
CA MET A 212 13.68 1.43 5.24
C MET A 212 14.83 0.93 4.36
N GLU A 213 14.55 0.13 3.34
CA GLU A 213 15.55 -0.38 2.40
C GLU A 213 16.23 0.76 1.63
N ARG A 214 15.43 1.73 1.15
CA ARG A 214 15.94 2.93 0.49
C ARG A 214 16.82 3.76 1.42
N ALA A 215 16.38 3.98 2.66
CA ALA A 215 17.15 4.72 3.66
C ALA A 215 18.47 4.03 4.00
N LEU A 216 18.46 2.72 4.22
CA LEU A 216 19.67 1.93 4.48
C LEU A 216 20.62 1.92 3.27
N GLY A 217 20.06 1.90 2.05
CA GLY A 217 20.83 2.03 0.81
C GLY A 217 21.58 3.37 0.73
N LEU A 218 20.90 4.47 1.05
CA LEU A 218 21.51 5.80 1.12
C LEU A 218 22.58 5.90 2.22
N ILE A 219 22.33 5.35 3.40
CA ILE A 219 23.29 5.32 4.52
C ILE A 219 24.58 4.60 4.13
N LYS A 220 24.50 3.48 3.40
CA LYS A 220 25.67 2.74 2.90
C LYS A 220 26.59 3.58 2.00
N ILE A 221 26.05 4.56 1.31
CA ILE A 221 26.83 5.47 0.44
C ILE A 221 27.30 6.71 1.21
N ILE A 222 26.41 7.31 2.01
CA ILE A 222 26.69 8.57 2.70
C ILE A 222 27.74 8.38 3.80
N VAL A 223 27.69 7.31 4.57
CA VAL A 223 28.61 7.09 5.71
C VAL A 223 30.08 7.01 5.27
N PRO A 224 30.48 6.21 4.27
CA PRO A 224 31.87 6.21 3.78
C PRO A 224 32.32 7.58 3.25
N ILE A 225 31.47 8.27 2.51
CA ILE A 225 31.79 9.61 2.00
C ILE A 225 32.02 10.57 3.17
N THR A 226 31.16 10.56 4.17
CA THR A 226 31.29 11.40 5.36
C THR A 226 32.60 11.12 6.10
N ILE A 227 32.98 9.85 6.25
CA ILE A 227 34.25 9.46 6.90
C ILE A 227 35.44 10.02 6.11
N VAL A 228 35.43 9.95 4.78
CA VAL A 228 36.48 10.50 3.93
C VAL A 228 36.56 12.01 4.08
N VAL A 229 35.42 12.71 4.06
CA VAL A 229 35.37 14.17 4.25
C VAL A 229 35.91 14.55 5.64
N ILE A 230 35.51 13.85 6.70
CA ILE A 230 36.04 14.08 8.05
C ILE A 230 37.54 13.86 8.09
N PHE A 231 38.08 12.80 7.45
CA PHE A 231 39.48 12.52 7.39
C PHE A 231 40.25 13.66 6.70
N LEU A 232 39.75 14.18 5.56
CA LEU A 232 40.37 15.31 4.85
C LEU A 232 40.37 16.60 5.68
N LEU A 233 39.27 16.88 6.39
CA LEU A 233 39.18 18.03 7.29
C LEU A 233 40.15 17.90 8.47
N LEU A 234 40.29 16.72 9.05
CA LEU A 234 41.26 16.45 10.13
C LEU A 234 42.72 16.59 9.60
N LEU A 235 42.97 16.11 8.40
CA LEU A 235 44.27 16.24 7.76
C LEU A 235 44.66 17.72 7.53
N SER A 236 43.70 18.53 7.08
CA SER A 236 43.87 19.98 6.92
C SER A 236 44.11 20.70 8.27
N SER A 237 43.40 20.28 9.32
CA SER A 237 43.45 20.90 10.65
C SER A 237 44.75 20.58 11.39
N PHE A 238 45.21 19.32 11.37
CA PHE A 238 46.37 18.89 12.13
C PHE A 238 47.65 18.81 11.30
N SER A 239 47.57 18.98 9.97
CA SER A 239 48.71 18.86 9.04
C SER A 239 49.55 17.57 9.22
N SER A 240 48.91 16.53 9.82
CA SER A 240 49.57 15.26 10.16
C SER A 240 48.68 14.06 9.86
N MET A 241 49.13 13.24 8.91
CA MET A 241 48.38 12.03 8.53
C MET A 241 48.22 11.04 9.67
N LYS A 242 49.23 10.95 10.55
CA LYS A 242 49.22 10.04 11.69
C LYS A 242 48.15 10.45 12.72
N GLN A 243 48.02 11.74 13.00
CA GLN A 243 47.04 12.26 13.96
C GLN A 243 45.62 12.14 13.41
N ALA A 244 45.41 12.50 12.12
CA ALA A 244 44.10 12.33 11.47
C ALA A 244 43.67 10.86 11.44
N ALA A 245 44.56 9.95 11.07
CA ALA A 245 44.30 8.51 11.05
C ALA A 245 43.99 7.96 12.45
N LEU A 246 44.68 8.43 13.49
CA LEU A 246 44.43 8.00 14.87
C LEU A 246 43.01 8.40 15.34
N ILE A 247 42.56 9.60 15.00
CA ILE A 247 41.19 10.06 15.35
C ILE A 247 40.16 9.22 14.60
N VAL A 248 40.34 8.96 13.29
CA VAL A 248 39.39 8.15 12.51
C VAL A 248 39.40 6.69 12.98
N LEU A 249 40.55 6.16 13.41
CA LEU A 249 40.64 4.80 13.96
C LEU A 249 39.83 4.64 15.28
N ASN A 250 39.51 5.73 15.94
CA ASN A 250 38.65 5.70 17.13
C ASN A 250 37.17 5.46 16.81
N LEU A 251 36.73 5.69 15.56
CA LEU A 251 35.35 5.49 15.14
C LEU A 251 34.87 4.03 15.27
N PRO A 252 35.61 3.01 14.83
CA PRO A 252 35.22 1.62 15.05
C PRO A 252 35.04 1.25 16.52
N PHE A 253 35.86 1.80 17.42
CA PHE A 253 35.72 1.56 18.83
C PHE A 253 34.43 2.16 19.43
N ALA A 254 34.02 3.33 18.93
CA ALA A 254 32.75 3.92 19.31
C ALA A 254 31.54 3.06 18.88
N LEU A 255 31.63 2.40 17.70
CA LEU A 255 30.60 1.47 17.23
C LEU A 255 30.40 0.28 18.16
N ILE A 256 31.47 -0.25 18.79
CA ILE A 256 31.37 -1.40 19.66
C ILE A 256 30.39 -1.12 20.81
N GLY A 257 30.45 0.06 21.41
CA GLY A 257 29.52 0.47 22.47
C GLY A 257 28.06 0.49 22.02
N GLY A 258 27.80 1.01 20.81
CA GLY A 258 26.47 1.05 20.22
C GLY A 258 25.92 -0.35 19.88
N VAL A 259 26.77 -1.22 19.32
CA VAL A 259 26.39 -2.61 19.03
C VAL A 259 26.09 -3.40 20.30
N VAL A 260 26.92 -3.24 21.33
CA VAL A 260 26.72 -3.87 22.65
C VAL A 260 25.41 -3.37 23.28
N ALA A 261 25.12 -2.08 23.18
CA ALA A 261 23.87 -1.52 23.71
C ALA A 261 22.65 -2.12 22.98
N LEU A 262 22.65 -2.22 21.67
CA LEU A 262 21.58 -2.87 20.89
C LEU A 262 21.41 -4.35 21.30
N TRP A 263 22.53 -5.05 21.51
CA TRP A 263 22.49 -6.46 21.90
C TRP A 263 21.92 -6.66 23.33
N VAL A 264 22.30 -5.81 24.27
CA VAL A 264 21.81 -5.87 25.67
C VAL A 264 20.33 -5.49 25.76
N THR A 265 19.88 -4.50 24.96
CA THR A 265 18.47 -4.07 24.95
C THR A 265 17.57 -5.00 24.14
N GLY A 266 18.16 -5.90 23.34
CA GLY A 266 17.41 -6.77 22.43
C GLY A 266 16.78 -6.04 21.25
N GLU A 267 17.22 -4.80 20.98
CA GLU A 267 16.71 -3.99 19.89
C GLU A 267 17.41 -4.32 18.57
N TYR A 268 16.66 -4.22 17.47
CA TYR A 268 17.18 -4.49 16.12
C TYR A 268 17.78 -3.24 15.49
N LEU A 269 18.72 -3.45 14.56
CA LEU A 269 19.26 -2.36 13.76
C LEU A 269 18.15 -1.75 12.88
N SER A 270 17.70 -0.58 13.28
CA SER A 270 16.65 0.19 12.63
C SER A 270 17.22 1.47 12.00
N VAL A 271 16.41 2.19 11.18
CA VAL A 271 16.81 3.50 10.64
C VAL A 271 17.12 4.49 11.78
N PRO A 272 16.30 4.64 12.85
CA PRO A 272 16.66 5.45 14.01
C PRO A 272 17.95 5.04 14.68
N ALA A 273 18.21 3.74 14.84
CA ALA A 273 19.46 3.25 15.39
C ALA A 273 20.65 3.64 14.51
N SER A 274 20.53 3.55 13.18
CA SER A 274 21.56 3.95 12.23
C SER A 274 21.87 5.45 12.32
N VAL A 275 20.87 6.30 12.51
CA VAL A 275 21.04 7.74 12.76
C VAL A 275 21.75 7.96 14.10
N GLY A 276 21.42 7.17 15.13
CA GLY A 276 22.13 7.18 16.41
C GLY A 276 23.63 6.86 16.26
N PHE A 277 24.00 5.88 15.43
CA PHE A 277 25.38 5.58 15.12
C PHE A 277 26.11 6.74 14.42
N ILE A 278 25.45 7.42 13.49
CA ILE A 278 26.03 8.61 12.81
C ILE A 278 26.32 9.72 13.83
N ASN A 279 25.39 9.95 14.77
CA ASN A 279 25.58 10.91 15.84
C ASN A 279 26.74 10.53 16.77
N LEU A 280 26.87 9.23 17.09
CA LEU A 280 27.98 8.68 17.87
C LEU A 280 29.34 8.94 17.19
N PHE A 281 29.41 8.87 15.87
CA PHE A 281 30.63 9.22 15.12
C PHE A 281 31.01 10.69 15.35
N GLY A 282 30.06 11.61 15.29
CA GLY A 282 30.32 13.03 15.56
C GLY A 282 30.95 13.27 16.93
N VAL A 283 30.38 12.64 17.96
CA VAL A 283 30.91 12.74 19.34
C VAL A 283 32.29 12.11 19.47
N ALA A 284 32.51 10.94 18.87
CA ALA A 284 33.81 10.26 18.90
C ALA A 284 34.91 11.06 18.23
N VAL A 285 34.63 11.67 17.08
CA VAL A 285 35.55 12.57 16.38
C VAL A 285 35.86 13.81 17.23
N LEU A 286 34.85 14.43 17.82
CA LEU A 286 35.03 15.61 18.67
C LEU A 286 35.96 15.31 19.88
N ASN A 287 35.73 14.19 20.56
CA ASN A 287 36.60 13.74 21.66
C ASN A 287 38.03 13.47 21.19
N GLY A 288 38.18 12.84 20.02
CA GLY A 288 39.50 12.60 19.40
C GLY A 288 40.23 13.90 19.07
N ILE A 289 39.56 14.89 18.54
CA ILE A 289 40.10 16.22 18.21
C ILE A 289 40.64 16.89 19.49
N VAL A 290 39.79 16.95 20.54
CA VAL A 290 40.14 17.60 21.79
C VAL A 290 41.35 16.93 22.46
N LEU A 291 41.40 15.58 22.49
CA LEU A 291 42.49 14.83 23.06
C LEU A 291 43.81 15.09 22.29
N VAL A 292 43.78 14.96 20.97
CA VAL A 292 45.02 15.16 20.13
C VAL A 292 45.50 16.60 20.19
N SER A 293 44.57 17.58 20.18
CA SER A 293 44.89 19.00 20.33
C SER A 293 45.54 19.30 21.67
N TYR A 294 44.99 18.74 22.76
CA TYR A 294 45.58 18.89 24.09
C TYR A 294 46.98 18.24 24.18
N MET A 295 47.14 17.03 23.63
CA MET A 295 48.46 16.39 23.57
C MET A 295 49.50 17.19 22.79
N ASN A 296 49.08 17.85 21.72
CA ASN A 296 49.96 18.71 20.94
C ASN A 296 50.36 19.99 21.70
N SER A 297 49.43 20.56 22.52
CA SER A 297 49.71 21.73 23.32
C SER A 297 50.67 21.43 24.52
N LEU A 298 50.74 20.16 24.96
CA LEU A 298 51.69 19.74 25.99
C LEU A 298 53.11 19.43 25.42
N ARG A 299 53.24 19.30 24.09
CA ARG A 299 54.50 19.03 23.43
C ARG A 299 55.25 20.29 23.01
N LEU A 300 54.56 21.42 23.04
CA LEU A 300 55.13 22.75 22.84
C LEU A 300 55.65 23.30 24.18
#